data_9418fc28e17793f221549d17626093b8
#
_entry.id   9418fc28e17793f221549d17626093b8
#
_cell.length_a   1.000
_cell.length_b   1.000
_cell.length_c   1.000
_cell.angle_alpha   90.00
_cell.angle_beta   90.00
_cell.angle_gamma   90.00
#
_symmetry.space_group_name_H-M   'P 1'
#
loop_
_entity.id
_entity.type
_entity.pdbx_description
1 polymer ?
#
loop_
_entity_poly.entity_id
_entity_poly.type
_entity_poly.pdbx_seq_one_letter_code
_entity_poly.pdbx_strand_id
1 'polypeptide(L)'
;MVLLRVEMCQNEETLKILKNAGAFKVFFGVESGDEAQRREVLDRKMTDATIQKAFDNCRNNGLETLAVNIIGFPNETEEMIKKTIKLNRKLKVTTSGVNVFYPYKGTPLGDHCFENDLVDLDKFNNFSNERRESSLKFSEKHHKMIDKYYRNWTFL
;
A
#
# COMPACT_ATOMS: atom_id res chain seq x y z
N MET A 1 17.88 -0.34 7.25
CA MET A 1 16.46 -0.41 6.87
C MET A 1 16.26 -1.63 6.00
N VAL A 2 15.18 -2.39 6.19
CA VAL A 2 14.92 -3.64 5.47
C VAL A 2 13.47 -3.69 4.97
N LEU A 3 13.24 -4.26 3.78
CA LEU A 3 11.92 -4.55 3.24
C LEU A 3 11.56 -6.00 3.57
N LEU A 4 10.45 -6.23 4.24
CA LEU A 4 10.00 -7.55 4.63
C LEU A 4 8.52 -7.75 4.29
N ARG A 5 8.14 -9.02 4.12
CA ARG A 5 6.73 -9.41 4.12
C ARG A 5 6.25 -9.55 5.56
N VAL A 6 4.99 -9.21 5.81
CA VAL A 6 4.39 -9.30 7.16
C VAL A 6 4.44 -10.72 7.73
N GLU A 7 4.39 -11.73 6.86
CA GLU A 7 4.47 -13.14 7.24
C GLU A 7 5.83 -13.51 7.86
N MET A 8 6.90 -12.83 7.43
CA MET A 8 8.26 -13.06 7.97
C MET A 8 8.43 -12.48 9.38
N CYS A 9 7.56 -11.57 9.78
CA CYS A 9 7.62 -10.88 11.07
C CYS A 9 6.68 -11.48 12.13
N GLN A 10 6.12 -12.66 11.87
CA GLN A 10 5.30 -13.41 12.83
C GLN A 10 6.15 -14.06 13.94
N ASN A 11 7.44 -14.29 13.66
CA ASN A 11 8.44 -14.80 14.61
C ASN A 11 9.36 -13.64 15.04
N GLU A 12 9.41 -13.40 16.35
CA GLU A 12 10.25 -12.35 16.94
C GLU A 12 11.75 -12.64 16.82
N GLU A 13 12.16 -13.90 16.72
CA GLU A 13 13.57 -14.28 16.59
C GLU A 13 14.20 -13.66 15.34
N THR A 14 13.49 -13.70 14.20
CA THR A 14 13.92 -13.04 12.96
C THR A 14 14.16 -11.54 13.18
N LEU A 15 13.27 -10.88 13.94
CA LEU A 15 13.38 -9.45 14.22
C LEU A 15 14.55 -9.13 15.17
N LYS A 16 14.83 -9.99 16.15
CA LYS A 16 15.99 -9.86 17.04
C LYS A 16 17.30 -9.99 16.26
N ILE A 17 17.38 -10.96 15.34
CA ILE A 17 18.56 -11.13 14.46
C ILE A 17 18.76 -9.87 13.61
N LEU A 18 17.71 -9.35 12.98
CA LEU A 18 17.79 -8.13 12.18
C LEU A 18 18.19 -6.92 13.01
N LYS A 19 17.64 -6.77 14.22
CA LYS A 19 18.01 -5.70 15.15
C LYS A 19 19.47 -5.75 15.52
N ASN A 20 19.98 -6.93 15.87
CA ASN A 20 21.39 -7.15 16.23
C ASN A 20 22.32 -6.91 15.03
N ALA A 21 21.85 -7.16 13.79
CA ALA A 21 22.58 -6.85 12.56
C ALA A 21 22.51 -5.36 12.17
N GLY A 22 21.95 -4.48 13.04
CA GLY A 22 21.91 -3.03 12.82
C GLY A 22 20.67 -2.53 12.06
N ALA A 23 19.66 -3.37 11.85
CA ALA A 23 18.39 -2.87 11.31
C ALA A 23 17.71 -1.93 12.32
N PHE A 24 17.17 -0.82 11.85
CA PHE A 24 16.45 0.15 12.67
C PHE A 24 15.00 0.35 12.21
N LYS A 25 14.68 0.05 10.95
CA LYS A 25 13.35 0.24 10.36
C LYS A 25 12.99 -0.88 9.40
N VAL A 26 11.75 -1.33 9.48
CA VAL A 26 11.16 -2.33 8.58
C VAL A 26 10.12 -1.66 7.68
N PHE A 27 10.21 -1.93 6.39
CA PHE A 27 9.23 -1.57 5.37
C PHE A 27 8.22 -2.70 5.16
N PHE A 28 6.94 -2.36 5.13
CA PHE A 28 5.86 -3.28 4.78
C PHE A 28 5.01 -2.75 3.65
N GLY A 29 4.80 -3.54 2.61
CA GLY A 29 3.73 -3.32 1.64
C GLY A 29 2.40 -3.75 2.27
N VAL A 30 1.66 -2.80 2.86
CA VAL A 30 0.29 -3.01 3.35
C VAL A 30 -0.71 -2.94 2.21
N GLU A 31 -0.43 -2.07 1.26
CA GLU A 31 -1.12 -1.79 0.00
C GLU A 31 -2.51 -1.19 0.20
N SER A 32 -3.43 -1.88 0.88
CA SER A 32 -4.80 -1.43 1.15
C SER A 32 -5.24 -1.83 2.55
N GLY A 33 -6.10 -1.03 3.17
CA GLY A 33 -6.79 -1.37 4.41
C GLY A 33 -8.08 -2.16 4.21
N ASP A 34 -8.50 -2.36 2.96
CA ASP A 34 -9.62 -3.23 2.65
C ASP A 34 -9.12 -4.67 2.43
N GLU A 35 -9.50 -5.57 3.35
CA GLU A 35 -9.02 -6.95 3.32
C GLU A 35 -9.53 -7.72 2.09
N ALA A 36 -10.74 -7.43 1.61
CA ALA A 36 -11.26 -8.04 0.39
C ALA A 36 -10.45 -7.57 -0.83
N GLN A 37 -10.14 -6.28 -0.94
CA GLN A 37 -9.29 -5.76 -2.01
C GLN A 37 -7.89 -6.38 -1.97
N ARG A 38 -7.27 -6.53 -0.80
CA ARG A 38 -5.98 -7.21 -0.69
C ARG A 38 -6.04 -8.64 -1.21
N ARG A 39 -7.08 -9.40 -0.81
CA ARG A 39 -7.22 -10.82 -1.16
C ARG A 39 -7.63 -11.02 -2.62
N GLU A 40 -8.61 -10.28 -3.11
CA GLU A 40 -9.28 -10.57 -4.38
C GLU A 40 -8.65 -9.84 -5.56
N VAL A 41 -8.12 -8.64 -5.32
CA VAL A 41 -7.54 -7.80 -6.38
C VAL A 41 -6.02 -7.91 -6.41
N LEU A 42 -5.37 -7.99 -5.25
CA LEU A 42 -3.92 -7.98 -5.14
C LEU A 42 -3.30 -9.36 -4.86
N ASP A 43 -4.12 -10.41 -4.76
CA ASP A 43 -3.72 -11.77 -4.33
C ASP A 43 -2.84 -11.76 -3.07
N ARG A 44 -3.16 -10.87 -2.12
CA ARG A 44 -2.48 -10.74 -0.85
C ARG A 44 -3.33 -11.33 0.26
N LYS A 45 -2.95 -12.51 0.77
CA LYS A 45 -3.75 -13.30 1.74
C LYS A 45 -3.56 -12.86 3.20
N MET A 46 -2.75 -11.83 3.47
CA MET A 46 -2.53 -11.32 4.82
C MET A 46 -3.79 -10.66 5.39
N THR A 47 -4.22 -11.13 6.55
CA THR A 47 -5.35 -10.56 7.30
C THR A 47 -4.92 -9.32 8.09
N ASP A 48 -5.88 -8.50 8.51
CA ASP A 48 -5.60 -7.38 9.43
C ASP A 48 -4.90 -7.84 10.71
N ALA A 49 -5.27 -9.02 11.24
CA ALA A 49 -4.64 -9.60 12.43
C ALA A 49 -3.16 -9.96 12.17
N THR A 50 -2.86 -10.55 11.01
CA THR A 50 -1.48 -10.89 10.61
C THR A 50 -0.63 -9.63 10.48
N ILE A 51 -1.17 -8.58 9.84
CA ILE A 51 -0.50 -7.29 9.71
C ILE A 51 -0.27 -6.68 11.09
N GLN A 52 -1.30 -6.61 11.94
CA GLN A 52 -1.20 -6.04 13.28
C GLN A 52 -0.09 -6.72 14.09
N LYS A 53 -0.06 -8.06 14.10
CA LYS A 53 0.95 -8.82 14.81
C LYS A 53 2.37 -8.50 14.33
N ALA A 54 2.59 -8.39 13.01
CA ALA A 54 3.90 -8.04 12.46
C ALA A 54 4.38 -6.66 12.93
N PHE A 55 3.49 -5.65 12.94
CA PHE A 55 3.80 -4.31 13.41
C PHE A 55 4.06 -4.27 14.91
N ASP A 56 3.28 -5.01 15.71
CA ASP A 56 3.48 -5.11 17.16
C ASP A 56 4.82 -5.79 17.49
N ASN A 57 5.15 -6.88 16.80
CA ASN A 57 6.42 -7.58 16.96
C ASN A 57 7.62 -6.65 16.60
N CYS A 58 7.54 -5.88 15.52
CA CYS A 58 8.58 -4.90 15.20
C CYS A 58 8.78 -3.89 16.34
N ARG A 59 7.69 -3.32 16.84
CA ARG A 59 7.71 -2.34 17.93
C ARG A 59 8.30 -2.93 19.20
N ASN A 60 7.90 -4.14 19.58
CA ASN A 60 8.41 -4.86 20.77
C ASN A 60 9.92 -5.13 20.67
N ASN A 61 10.46 -5.24 19.45
CA ASN A 61 11.90 -5.43 19.22
C ASN A 61 12.63 -4.11 18.89
N GLY A 62 12.03 -2.95 19.16
CA GLY A 62 12.66 -1.64 18.98
C GLY A 62 12.95 -1.28 17.54
N LEU A 63 12.18 -1.82 16.59
CA LEU A 63 12.24 -1.49 15.16
C LEU A 63 11.14 -0.51 14.80
N GLU A 64 11.52 0.56 14.12
CA GLU A 64 10.55 1.45 13.47
C GLU A 64 9.84 0.74 12.34
N THR A 65 8.63 1.19 12.00
CA THR A 65 7.86 0.63 10.90
C THR A 65 7.47 1.69 9.87
N LEU A 66 7.51 1.32 8.59
CA LEU A 66 6.96 2.10 7.50
C LEU A 66 5.95 1.25 6.76
N ALA A 67 4.70 1.74 6.68
CA ALA A 67 3.67 1.14 5.84
C ALA A 67 3.64 1.84 4.49
N VAL A 68 3.77 1.07 3.41
CA VAL A 68 3.56 1.56 2.04
C VAL A 68 2.18 1.12 1.60
N ASN A 69 1.41 2.06 1.09
CA ASN A 69 0.03 1.88 0.66
C ASN A 69 -0.11 2.30 -0.81
N ILE A 70 -1.16 1.83 -1.45
CA ILE A 70 -1.53 2.22 -2.81
C ILE A 70 -3.00 2.64 -2.80
N ILE A 71 -3.32 3.71 -3.50
CA ILE A 71 -4.68 4.19 -3.75
C ILE A 71 -4.91 4.36 -5.25
N GLY A 72 -6.17 4.45 -5.67
CA GLY A 72 -6.51 4.63 -7.09
C GLY A 72 -6.54 3.31 -7.87
N PHE A 73 -6.83 2.19 -7.21
CA PHE A 73 -7.11 0.93 -7.89
C PHE A 73 -8.39 1.00 -8.72
N PRO A 74 -8.54 0.18 -9.79
CA PRO A 74 -9.81 0.03 -10.47
C PRO A 74 -10.94 -0.27 -9.46
N ASN A 75 -12.07 0.41 -9.60
CA ASN A 75 -13.25 0.28 -8.73
C ASN A 75 -13.04 0.63 -7.24
N GLU A 76 -11.90 1.22 -6.87
CA GLU A 76 -11.68 1.65 -5.48
C GLU A 76 -12.62 2.79 -5.09
N THR A 77 -13.26 2.64 -3.95
CA THR A 77 -14.15 3.65 -3.39
C THR A 77 -13.46 4.50 -2.33
N GLU A 78 -14.03 5.68 -2.05
CA GLU A 78 -13.52 6.54 -0.97
C GLU A 78 -13.52 5.80 0.40
N GLU A 79 -14.50 4.93 0.64
CA GLU A 79 -14.57 4.15 1.88
C GLU A 79 -13.41 3.14 1.99
N MET A 80 -12.95 2.56 0.88
CA MET A 80 -11.77 1.66 0.89
C MET A 80 -10.50 2.43 1.22
N ILE A 81 -10.33 3.65 0.69
CA ILE A 81 -9.22 4.54 1.07
C ILE A 81 -9.28 4.88 2.57
N LYS A 82 -10.45 5.22 3.09
CA LYS A 82 -10.65 5.47 4.52
C LYS A 82 -10.31 4.26 5.40
N LYS A 83 -10.64 3.04 4.95
CA LYS A 83 -10.22 1.81 5.64
C LYS A 83 -8.69 1.71 5.70
N THR A 84 -7.99 2.07 4.62
CA THR A 84 -6.52 2.08 4.59
C THR A 84 -5.94 3.05 5.60
N ILE A 85 -6.47 4.27 5.68
CA ILE A 85 -6.07 5.26 6.68
C ILE A 85 -6.35 4.74 8.10
N LYS A 86 -7.54 4.19 8.34
CA LYS A 86 -7.92 3.63 9.65
C LYS A 86 -7.00 2.48 10.07
N LEU A 87 -6.63 1.60 9.14
CA LEU A 87 -5.69 0.51 9.42
C LEU A 87 -4.32 1.08 9.80
N ASN A 88 -3.76 2.03 9.04
CA ASN A 88 -2.46 2.64 9.36
C ASN A 88 -2.44 3.29 10.76
N ARG A 89 -3.52 3.96 11.15
CA ARG A 89 -3.67 4.52 12.50
C ARG A 89 -3.72 3.44 13.58
N LYS A 90 -4.47 2.36 13.34
CA LYS A 90 -4.56 1.21 14.26
C LYS A 90 -3.19 0.54 14.45
N LEU A 91 -2.43 0.37 13.37
CA LEU A 91 -1.09 -0.21 13.37
C LEU A 91 -0.06 0.65 14.13
N LYS A 92 -0.36 1.91 14.39
CA LYS A 92 0.56 2.88 15.01
C LYS A 92 1.89 2.93 14.26
N VAL A 93 1.79 3.04 12.93
CA VAL A 93 2.98 3.09 12.07
C VAL A 93 3.88 4.27 12.43
N THR A 94 5.20 4.07 12.38
CA THR A 94 6.14 5.19 12.59
C THR A 94 6.10 6.16 11.41
N THR A 95 5.95 5.63 10.22
CA THR A 95 5.84 6.40 8.98
C THR A 95 4.85 5.71 8.04
N SER A 96 4.01 6.46 7.36
CA SER A 96 3.12 5.94 6.32
C SER A 96 3.38 6.66 5.00
N GLY A 97 3.54 5.89 3.93
CA GLY A 97 3.65 6.38 2.57
C GLY A 97 2.50 5.86 1.71
N VAL A 98 2.20 6.60 0.64
CA VAL A 98 1.19 6.21 -0.35
C VAL A 98 1.69 6.47 -1.76
N ASN A 99 1.39 5.55 -2.67
CA ASN A 99 1.54 5.70 -4.10
C ASN A 99 0.17 5.66 -4.78
N VAL A 100 0.05 6.25 -5.96
CA VAL A 100 -1.11 6.05 -6.81
C VAL A 100 -0.87 4.80 -7.67
N PHE A 101 -1.90 3.98 -7.83
CA PHE A 101 -1.83 2.75 -8.64
C PHE A 101 -1.38 3.05 -10.08
N TYR A 102 -0.45 2.24 -10.57
CA TYR A 102 0.01 2.28 -11.94
C TYR A 102 -0.14 0.89 -12.58
N PRO A 103 -0.80 0.77 -13.73
CA PRO A 103 -1.07 -0.52 -14.38
C PRO A 103 0.17 -1.04 -15.14
N TYR A 104 1.03 -1.80 -14.45
CA TYR A 104 2.17 -2.41 -15.09
C TYR A 104 1.75 -3.55 -16.02
N LYS A 105 2.12 -3.47 -17.30
CA LYS A 105 1.97 -4.59 -18.24
C LYS A 105 2.75 -5.81 -17.74
N GLY A 106 2.17 -7.00 -17.92
CA GLY A 106 2.72 -8.26 -17.43
C GLY A 106 2.40 -8.55 -15.97
N THR A 107 1.58 -7.71 -15.32
CA THR A 107 0.98 -8.03 -14.03
C THR A 107 -0.52 -8.31 -14.19
N PRO A 108 -1.12 -9.25 -13.44
CA PRO A 108 -2.54 -9.61 -13.63
C PRO A 108 -3.48 -8.40 -13.59
N LEU A 109 -3.32 -7.51 -12.61
CA LEU A 109 -4.16 -6.32 -12.50
C LEU A 109 -3.85 -5.27 -13.58
N GLY A 110 -2.58 -5.13 -13.97
CA GLY A 110 -2.18 -4.25 -15.06
C GLY A 110 -2.78 -4.70 -16.38
N ASP A 111 -2.61 -5.97 -16.73
CA ASP A 111 -3.15 -6.55 -17.97
C ASP A 111 -4.68 -6.46 -18.00
N HIS A 112 -5.36 -6.75 -16.86
CA HIS A 112 -6.80 -6.52 -16.72
C HIS A 112 -7.21 -5.08 -17.06
N CYS A 113 -6.42 -4.08 -16.62
CA CYS A 113 -6.73 -2.67 -16.94
C CYS A 113 -6.62 -2.37 -18.43
N PHE A 114 -5.62 -2.95 -19.14
CA PHE A 114 -5.47 -2.76 -20.58
C PHE A 114 -6.55 -3.50 -21.37
N GLU A 115 -6.84 -4.75 -21.02
CA GLU A 115 -7.84 -5.58 -21.68
C GLU A 115 -9.26 -5.02 -21.56
N ASN A 116 -9.56 -4.31 -20.47
CA ASN A 116 -10.87 -3.71 -20.24
C ASN A 116 -10.92 -2.20 -20.55
N ASP A 117 -9.97 -1.69 -21.32
CA ASP A 117 -9.91 -0.28 -21.74
C ASP A 117 -9.98 0.74 -20.59
N LEU A 118 -9.44 0.38 -19.43
CA LEU A 118 -9.44 1.25 -18.25
C LEU A 118 -8.27 2.25 -18.23
N VAL A 119 -7.31 2.12 -19.14
CA VAL A 119 -6.07 2.92 -19.16
C VAL A 119 -6.23 4.11 -20.11
N ASP A 120 -5.94 5.31 -19.61
CA ASP A 120 -5.71 6.50 -20.42
C ASP A 120 -4.29 6.43 -20.98
N LEU A 121 -4.17 6.09 -22.28
CA LEU A 121 -2.87 5.86 -22.92
C LEU A 121 -2.01 7.12 -23.00
N ASP A 122 -2.62 8.29 -23.12
CA ASP A 122 -1.87 9.55 -23.16
C ASP A 122 -1.22 9.82 -21.81
N LYS A 123 -1.96 9.66 -20.72
CA LYS A 123 -1.42 9.75 -19.38
C LYS A 123 -0.41 8.65 -19.10
N PHE A 124 -0.70 7.42 -19.50
CA PHE A 124 0.18 6.28 -19.30
C PHE A 124 1.56 6.48 -19.97
N ASN A 125 1.60 6.97 -21.21
CA ASN A 125 2.83 7.17 -21.96
C ASN A 125 3.64 8.39 -21.52
N ASN A 126 2.97 9.41 -20.95
CA ASN A 126 3.59 10.64 -20.46
C ASN A 126 3.84 10.62 -18.94
N PHE A 127 3.72 9.47 -18.30
CA PHE A 127 3.79 9.35 -16.86
C PHE A 127 5.20 9.64 -16.31
N SER A 128 5.28 10.56 -15.36
CA SER A 128 6.51 10.75 -14.59
C SER A 128 6.70 9.59 -13.61
N ASN A 129 7.95 9.23 -13.29
CA ASN A 129 8.29 8.17 -12.33
C ASN A 129 7.75 8.39 -10.90
N GLU A 130 7.09 9.52 -10.65
CA GLU A 130 6.69 9.93 -9.30
C GLU A 130 5.35 9.33 -8.82
N ARG A 131 4.58 8.66 -9.69
CA ARG A 131 3.31 7.98 -9.36
C ARG A 131 2.36 8.81 -8.48
N ARG A 132 2.21 10.08 -8.80
CA ARG A 132 1.37 11.03 -8.05
C ARG A 132 -0.05 11.13 -8.57
N GLU A 133 -0.25 10.75 -9.83
CA GLU A 133 -1.53 10.84 -10.54
C GLU A 133 -1.93 9.48 -11.10
N SER A 134 -3.21 9.28 -11.35
CA SER A 134 -3.70 8.04 -11.95
C SER A 134 -3.67 8.13 -13.48
N SER A 135 -3.18 7.08 -14.12
CA SER A 135 -3.30 6.85 -15.57
C SER A 135 -4.56 6.06 -15.95
N LEU A 136 -5.49 5.83 -15.02
CA LEU A 136 -6.76 5.19 -15.35
C LEU A 136 -7.81 6.21 -15.80
N LYS A 137 -8.77 5.75 -16.63
CA LYS A 137 -9.92 6.53 -17.14
C LYS A 137 -10.98 6.72 -16.05
N PHE A 138 -10.66 7.47 -15.02
CA PHE A 138 -11.61 7.82 -13.97
C PHE A 138 -12.42 9.07 -14.33
N SER A 139 -13.57 9.23 -13.69
CA SER A 139 -14.29 10.52 -13.71
C SER A 139 -13.44 11.62 -13.05
N GLU A 140 -13.68 12.87 -13.41
CA GLU A 140 -13.00 14.03 -12.79
C GLU A 140 -13.17 14.05 -11.26
N LYS A 141 -14.35 13.68 -10.77
CA LYS A 141 -14.64 13.56 -9.34
C LYS A 141 -13.73 12.53 -8.67
N HIS A 142 -13.49 11.40 -9.34
CA HIS A 142 -12.64 10.34 -8.80
C HIS A 142 -11.17 10.73 -8.81
N HIS A 143 -10.68 11.37 -9.87
CA HIS A 143 -9.32 11.94 -9.91
C HIS A 143 -9.11 12.95 -8.79
N LYS A 144 -10.05 13.89 -8.56
CA LYS A 144 -9.99 14.86 -7.46
C LYS A 144 -9.96 14.18 -6.08
N MET A 145 -10.69 13.07 -5.94
CA MET A 145 -10.67 12.28 -4.70
C MET A 145 -9.29 11.67 -4.45
N ILE A 146 -8.70 11.00 -5.44
CA ILE A 146 -7.36 10.40 -5.33
C ILE A 146 -6.33 11.48 -5.00
N ASP A 147 -6.31 12.60 -5.74
CA ASP A 147 -5.39 13.71 -5.52
C ASP A 147 -5.51 14.28 -4.08
N LYS A 148 -6.75 14.49 -3.61
CA LYS A 148 -7.01 14.93 -2.24
C LYS A 148 -6.37 14.01 -1.20
N TYR A 149 -6.57 12.70 -1.33
CA TYR A 149 -6.02 11.73 -0.37
C TYR A 149 -4.51 11.59 -0.50
N TYR A 150 -3.98 11.61 -1.71
CA TYR A 150 -2.54 11.56 -1.95
C TYR A 150 -1.81 12.74 -1.30
N ARG A 151 -2.25 13.99 -1.58
CA ARG A 151 -1.60 15.21 -1.06
C ARG A 151 -1.70 15.37 0.45
N ASN A 152 -2.75 14.84 1.05
CA ASN A 152 -2.98 14.97 2.49
C ASN A 152 -2.59 13.72 3.28
N TRP A 153 -1.96 12.72 2.65
CA TRP A 153 -1.71 11.43 3.28
C TRP A 153 -0.98 11.51 4.62
N THR A 154 0.02 12.37 4.74
CA THR A 154 0.81 12.54 5.96
C THR A 154 0.05 13.19 7.11
N PHE A 155 -1.09 13.78 6.83
CA PHE A 155 -1.95 14.46 7.83
C PHE A 155 -3.19 13.63 8.19
N LEU A 156 -3.41 12.51 7.54
CA LEU A 156 -4.55 11.63 7.72
C LEU A 156 -4.25 10.49 8.66
#